data_f756403390861871b0cfb3545a3aa0ad
#
_entry.id   f756403390861871b0cfb3545a3aa0ad
#
_cell.length_a   1.000
_cell.length_b   1.000
_cell.length_c   1.000
_cell.angle_alpha   90.00
_cell.angle_beta   90.00
_cell.angle_gamma   90.00
#
_symmetry.space_group_name_H-M   'P 1'
#
loop_
_entity.id
_entity.type
_entity.pdbx_description
1 polymer ?
#
loop_
_entity_poly.entity_id
_entity_poly.type
_entity_poly.pdbx_seq_one_letter_code
_entity_poly.pdbx_strand_id
1 'polypeptide(L)'
;VYNHTGRDFFAFQDILEKGDKSRYLDWYFIDELPPKGEIGEIPNYKCFGYYGGMPKLNLKNPEVEKYITDVACYWIKECDIDGWRMDVGDEISHFFWKNFRKAIKAVKKDMLIIGEIWHYAGDFLEGDEWDTVMNYPFYLNMIDLLADTRINVSQFVQNLGYLKGRLNKKCYPLMWNLIDSHDTARFLHLCNDNKKKQH
;
A
#
# COMPACT_ATOMS: atom_id res chain seq x y z
N VAL A 1 2.51 2.84 -6.99
CA VAL A 1 3.07 1.66 -6.30
C VAL A 1 4.55 1.87 -6.08
N TYR A 2 5.06 1.61 -4.86
CA TYR A 2 6.49 1.74 -4.55
C TYR A 2 7.09 0.44 -4.00
N ASN A 3 6.25 -0.55 -3.68
CA ASN A 3 6.69 -1.86 -3.23
C ASN A 3 7.27 -2.71 -4.39
N HIS A 4 6.71 -2.58 -5.58
CA HIS A 4 7.07 -3.37 -6.76
C HIS A 4 6.90 -2.53 -8.04
N THR A 5 7.36 -3.07 -9.16
CA THR A 5 7.14 -2.49 -10.51
C THR A 5 6.45 -3.52 -11.40
N GLY A 6 6.06 -3.11 -12.61
CA GLY A 6 5.79 -4.06 -13.68
C GLY A 6 7.08 -4.68 -14.22
N ARG A 7 6.99 -5.84 -14.88
CA ARG A 7 8.14 -6.44 -15.59
C ARG A 7 8.63 -5.57 -16.74
N ASP A 8 7.76 -4.74 -17.30
CA ASP A 8 8.05 -3.77 -18.37
C ASP A 8 8.78 -2.52 -17.89
N PHE A 9 8.99 -2.36 -16.58
CA PHE A 9 9.75 -1.25 -16.04
C PHE A 9 11.22 -1.30 -16.51
N PHE A 10 11.77 -0.16 -16.91
CA PHE A 10 13.06 -0.06 -17.59
C PHE A 10 14.20 -0.80 -16.86
N ALA A 11 14.25 -0.73 -15.52
CA ALA A 11 15.30 -1.37 -14.76
C ALA A 11 15.19 -2.90 -14.76
N PHE A 12 13.96 -3.44 -14.72
CA PHE A 12 13.76 -4.88 -14.80
C PHE A 12 13.99 -5.41 -16.22
N GLN A 13 13.60 -4.64 -17.25
CA GLN A 13 13.90 -4.96 -18.64
C GLN A 13 15.41 -5.01 -18.91
N ASP A 14 16.18 -4.08 -18.36
CA ASP A 14 17.64 -4.12 -18.47
C ASP A 14 18.24 -5.39 -17.85
N ILE A 15 17.66 -5.89 -16.74
CA ILE A 15 18.08 -7.16 -16.12
C ILE A 15 17.73 -8.36 -17.03
N LEU A 16 16.53 -8.37 -17.62
CA LEU A 16 16.11 -9.42 -18.55
C LEU A 16 17.03 -9.48 -19.79
N GLU A 17 17.49 -8.33 -20.25
CA GLU A 17 18.32 -8.20 -21.44
C GLU A 17 19.81 -8.49 -21.19
N LYS A 18 20.37 -8.00 -20.06
CA LYS A 18 21.82 -8.03 -19.78
C LYS A 18 22.24 -9.04 -18.72
N GLY A 19 21.29 -9.60 -17.97
CA GLY A 19 21.57 -10.56 -16.90
C GLY A 19 22.48 -9.97 -15.82
N ASP A 20 23.58 -10.65 -15.55
CA ASP A 20 24.60 -10.27 -14.55
C ASP A 20 25.34 -8.95 -14.86
N LYS A 21 25.24 -8.46 -16.09
CA LYS A 21 25.84 -7.18 -16.51
C LYS A 21 24.92 -5.98 -16.31
N SER A 22 23.70 -6.20 -15.85
CA SER A 22 22.77 -5.11 -15.57
C SER A 22 23.22 -4.32 -14.34
N ARG A 23 23.27 -2.99 -14.48
CA ARG A 23 23.52 -2.09 -13.34
C ARG A 23 22.36 -2.05 -12.34
N TYR A 24 21.20 -2.58 -12.70
CA TYR A 24 19.97 -2.56 -11.89
C TYR A 24 19.74 -3.88 -11.14
N LEU A 25 20.70 -4.81 -11.16
CA LEU A 25 20.53 -6.13 -10.55
C LEU A 25 20.16 -6.01 -9.05
N ASP A 26 20.82 -5.11 -8.31
CA ASP A 26 20.58 -4.86 -6.89
C ASP A 26 19.31 -4.02 -6.59
N TRP A 27 18.59 -3.59 -7.64
CA TRP A 27 17.30 -2.91 -7.47
C TRP A 27 16.17 -3.86 -7.12
N TYR A 28 16.38 -5.15 -7.33
CA TYR A 28 15.41 -6.22 -7.08
C TYR A 28 16.04 -7.33 -6.26
N PHE A 29 15.24 -8.27 -5.81
CA PHE A 29 15.67 -9.47 -5.09
C PHE A 29 15.61 -10.65 -6.07
N ILE A 30 16.68 -10.87 -6.83
CA ILE A 30 16.82 -11.94 -7.84
C ILE A 30 17.57 -13.11 -7.19
N ASP A 31 16.98 -14.30 -7.16
CA ASP A 31 17.59 -15.48 -6.58
C ASP A 31 18.50 -16.19 -7.60
N GLU A 32 18.10 -16.20 -8.88
CA GLU A 32 18.85 -16.84 -9.97
C GLU A 32 18.71 -16.06 -11.29
N LEU A 33 19.71 -16.17 -12.16
CA LEU A 33 19.70 -15.62 -13.53
C LEU A 33 19.60 -16.72 -14.57
N PRO A 34 18.89 -16.51 -15.68
CA PRO A 34 18.03 -15.36 -15.98
C PRO A 34 16.76 -15.35 -15.13
N PRO A 35 16.13 -14.16 -14.89
CA PRO A 35 14.89 -14.08 -14.16
C PRO A 35 13.76 -14.81 -14.90
N LYS A 36 13.12 -15.77 -14.21
CA LYS A 36 11.94 -16.52 -14.67
C LYS A 36 10.73 -16.12 -13.85
N GLY A 37 9.55 -16.17 -14.40
CA GLY A 37 8.32 -15.80 -13.70
C GLY A 37 7.29 -15.22 -14.65
N GLU A 38 7.13 -15.84 -15.81
CA GLU A 38 6.02 -15.58 -16.71
C GLU A 38 4.70 -16.14 -16.14
N ILE A 39 3.58 -15.84 -16.77
CA ILE A 39 2.27 -16.32 -16.31
C ILE A 39 2.29 -17.86 -16.26
N GLY A 40 2.05 -18.41 -15.07
CA GLY A 40 2.03 -19.86 -14.84
C GLY A 40 3.37 -20.45 -14.38
N GLU A 41 4.43 -19.66 -14.28
CA GLU A 41 5.72 -20.07 -13.74
C GLU A 41 5.88 -19.62 -12.28
N ILE A 42 6.67 -20.36 -11.51
CA ILE A 42 7.12 -19.93 -10.17
C ILE A 42 8.29 -18.94 -10.37
N PRO A 43 8.15 -17.69 -9.91
CA PRO A 43 9.22 -16.71 -10.05
C PRO A 43 10.48 -17.11 -9.27
N ASN A 44 11.67 -16.91 -9.85
CA ASN A 44 12.98 -17.03 -9.19
C ASN A 44 13.51 -15.67 -8.71
N TYR A 45 12.60 -14.77 -8.35
CA TYR A 45 12.84 -13.47 -7.73
C TYR A 45 11.68 -13.12 -6.83
N LYS A 46 11.89 -12.23 -5.86
CA LYS A 46 10.80 -11.75 -5.01
C LYS A 46 9.81 -10.90 -5.79
N CYS A 47 8.53 -11.14 -5.58
CA CYS A 47 7.43 -10.43 -6.22
C CYS A 47 6.25 -10.26 -5.26
N PHE A 48 5.38 -9.31 -5.55
CA PHE A 48 4.14 -9.15 -4.81
C PHE A 48 3.14 -10.26 -5.17
N GLY A 49 2.49 -10.84 -4.14
CA GLY A 49 1.44 -11.84 -4.33
C GLY A 49 1.90 -13.12 -5.06
N TYR A 50 3.21 -13.43 -5.03
CA TYR A 50 3.80 -14.53 -5.82
C TYR A 50 3.57 -14.43 -7.32
N TYR A 51 3.20 -13.23 -7.80
CA TYR A 51 2.98 -12.98 -9.22
C TYR A 51 4.21 -12.36 -9.87
N GLY A 52 4.84 -13.11 -10.79
CA GLY A 52 6.07 -12.69 -11.45
C GLY A 52 5.96 -11.40 -12.28
N GLY A 53 4.74 -10.98 -12.64
CA GLY A 53 4.51 -9.69 -13.29
C GLY A 53 4.78 -8.47 -12.39
N MET A 54 4.97 -8.67 -11.07
CA MET A 54 5.15 -7.60 -10.08
C MET A 54 6.45 -7.78 -9.27
N PRO A 55 7.64 -7.65 -9.89
CA PRO A 55 8.93 -7.80 -9.21
C PRO A 55 9.11 -6.76 -8.10
N LYS A 56 9.51 -7.24 -6.91
CA LYS A 56 9.65 -6.43 -5.69
C LYS A 56 10.92 -5.60 -5.73
N LEU A 57 10.77 -4.28 -5.51
CA LEU A 57 11.88 -3.36 -5.39
C LEU A 57 12.66 -3.55 -4.09
N ASN A 58 13.96 -3.47 -4.18
CA ASN A 58 14.86 -3.45 -3.03
C ASN A 58 15.02 -2.02 -2.48
N LEU A 59 14.04 -1.55 -1.71
CA LEU A 59 14.07 -0.23 -1.09
C LEU A 59 15.14 -0.07 0.01
N LYS A 60 15.91 -1.11 0.32
CA LYS A 60 17.13 -1.00 1.13
C LYS A 60 18.31 -0.48 0.32
N ASN A 61 18.27 -0.58 -1.01
CA ASN A 61 19.27 0.00 -1.89
C ASN A 61 19.06 1.52 -1.92
N PRO A 62 20.09 2.33 -1.57
CA PRO A 62 19.95 3.80 -1.53
C PRO A 62 19.63 4.43 -2.88
N GLU A 63 20.06 3.83 -3.99
CA GLU A 63 19.74 4.30 -5.34
C GLU A 63 18.24 4.12 -5.63
N VAL A 64 17.65 2.99 -5.24
CA VAL A 64 16.21 2.71 -5.37
C VAL A 64 15.40 3.63 -4.48
N GLU A 65 15.77 3.76 -3.19
CA GLU A 65 15.11 4.67 -2.25
C GLU A 65 15.09 6.10 -2.80
N LYS A 66 16.26 6.57 -3.27
CA LYS A 66 16.39 7.90 -3.86
C LYS A 66 15.53 8.05 -5.12
N TYR A 67 15.59 7.10 -6.04
CA TYR A 67 14.81 7.13 -7.28
C TYR A 67 13.30 7.24 -7.00
N ILE A 68 12.78 6.39 -6.14
CA ILE A 68 11.36 6.38 -5.79
C ILE A 68 10.94 7.68 -5.10
N THR A 69 11.79 8.20 -4.20
CA THR A 69 11.54 9.47 -3.52
C THR A 69 11.58 10.65 -4.49
N ASP A 70 12.52 10.65 -5.44
CA ASP A 70 12.61 11.68 -6.48
C ASP A 70 11.36 11.66 -7.38
N VAL A 71 10.85 10.47 -7.76
CA VAL A 71 9.58 10.33 -8.51
C VAL A 71 8.41 10.93 -7.73
N ALA A 72 8.33 10.66 -6.42
CA ALA A 72 7.28 11.24 -5.60
C ALA A 72 7.37 12.77 -5.53
N CYS A 73 8.57 13.30 -5.33
CA CYS A 73 8.83 14.75 -5.30
C CYS A 73 8.57 15.41 -6.65
N TYR A 74 8.87 14.73 -7.76
CA TYR A 74 8.58 15.19 -9.11
C TYR A 74 7.09 15.49 -9.30
N TRP A 75 6.23 14.53 -9.01
CA TRP A 75 4.78 14.70 -9.17
C TRP A 75 4.19 15.78 -8.26
N ILE A 76 4.74 15.98 -7.07
CA ILE A 76 4.34 17.08 -6.20
C ILE A 76 4.64 18.43 -6.86
N LYS A 77 5.83 18.58 -7.45
CA LYS A 77 6.26 19.83 -8.06
C LYS A 77 5.57 20.12 -9.40
N GLU A 78 5.40 19.10 -10.23
CA GLU A 78 4.86 19.26 -11.59
C GLU A 78 3.34 19.37 -11.61
N CYS A 79 2.65 18.66 -10.71
CA CYS A 79 1.19 18.54 -10.73
C CYS A 79 0.51 19.14 -9.49
N ASP A 80 1.28 19.67 -8.54
CA ASP A 80 0.76 20.22 -7.27
C ASP A 80 -0.24 19.31 -6.56
N ILE A 81 0.02 18.00 -6.58
CA ILE A 81 -0.86 17.01 -5.93
C ILE A 81 -0.94 17.25 -4.43
N ASP A 82 -2.06 16.84 -3.81
CA ASP A 82 -2.34 17.05 -2.38
C ASP A 82 -1.91 15.89 -1.49
N GLY A 83 -1.72 14.71 -2.08
CA GLY A 83 -1.34 13.53 -1.30
C GLY A 83 -0.94 12.34 -2.14
N TRP A 84 -0.42 11.33 -1.44
CA TRP A 84 -0.06 10.03 -1.97
C TRP A 84 -0.85 8.93 -1.29
N ARG A 85 -1.46 8.04 -2.05
CA ARG A 85 -1.95 6.73 -1.57
C ARG A 85 -0.84 5.70 -1.81
N MET A 86 -0.35 5.10 -0.72
CA MET A 86 0.77 4.17 -0.69
C MET A 86 0.26 2.74 -0.74
N ASP A 87 0.28 2.19 -1.93
CA ASP A 87 -0.09 0.82 -2.25
C ASP A 87 0.84 -0.18 -1.56
N VAL A 88 0.27 -1.25 -0.97
CA VAL A 88 1.00 -2.30 -0.25
C VAL A 88 2.01 -1.73 0.76
N GLY A 89 1.58 -0.71 1.51
CA GLY A 89 2.49 0.08 2.34
C GLY A 89 3.13 -0.70 3.48
N ASP A 90 2.47 -1.70 4.01
CA ASP A 90 2.93 -2.54 5.12
C ASP A 90 4.04 -3.55 4.74
N GLU A 91 4.27 -3.80 3.46
CA GLU A 91 5.43 -4.57 2.99
C GLU A 91 6.72 -3.75 2.84
N ILE A 92 6.64 -2.44 3.05
CA ILE A 92 7.77 -1.51 2.97
C ILE A 92 8.24 -1.15 4.38
N SER A 93 9.56 -1.04 4.58
CA SER A 93 10.12 -0.82 5.90
C SER A 93 9.76 0.55 6.49
N HIS A 94 9.58 0.62 7.81
CA HIS A 94 9.41 1.86 8.57
C HIS A 94 10.53 2.88 8.28
N PHE A 95 11.77 2.41 8.12
CA PHE A 95 12.89 3.27 7.79
C PHE A 95 12.69 4.04 6.49
N PHE A 96 12.23 3.35 5.43
CA PHE A 96 11.90 3.99 4.16
C PHE A 96 10.80 5.05 4.34
N TRP A 97 9.72 4.71 5.05
CA TRP A 97 8.59 5.64 5.23
C TRP A 97 8.99 6.92 5.97
N LYS A 98 9.85 6.81 6.98
CA LYS A 98 10.38 7.97 7.71
C LYS A 98 11.20 8.89 6.79
N ASN A 99 12.07 8.33 5.97
CA ASN A 99 12.87 9.09 5.01
C ASN A 99 11.99 9.71 3.92
N PHE A 100 11.06 8.92 3.38
CA PHE A 100 10.10 9.34 2.38
C PHE A 100 9.26 10.53 2.88
N ARG A 101 8.64 10.38 4.06
CA ARG A 101 7.89 11.48 4.69
C ARG A 101 8.72 12.75 4.81
N LYS A 102 9.93 12.64 5.34
CA LYS A 102 10.84 13.78 5.48
C LYS A 102 11.09 14.47 4.15
N ALA A 103 11.33 13.72 3.10
CA ALA A 103 11.63 14.25 1.78
C ALA A 103 10.42 14.97 1.16
N ILE A 104 9.25 14.34 1.13
CA ILE A 104 8.07 14.93 0.50
C ILE A 104 7.50 16.10 1.28
N LYS A 105 7.53 16.07 2.63
CA LYS A 105 7.10 17.19 3.48
C LYS A 105 8.06 18.39 3.39
N ALA A 106 9.31 18.17 2.97
CA ALA A 106 10.23 19.27 2.65
C ALA A 106 9.86 19.98 1.35
N VAL A 107 9.21 19.29 0.40
CA VAL A 107 8.70 19.89 -0.84
C VAL A 107 7.36 20.60 -0.63
N LYS A 108 6.41 19.93 0.02
CA LYS A 108 5.08 20.47 0.32
C LYS A 108 4.67 20.00 1.72
N LYS A 109 4.67 20.91 2.69
CA LYS A 109 4.51 20.61 4.13
C LYS A 109 3.20 19.91 4.47
N ASP A 110 2.13 20.28 3.80
CA ASP A 110 0.75 19.78 4.00
C ASP A 110 0.40 18.56 3.15
N MET A 111 1.40 18.02 2.40
CA MET A 111 1.24 16.76 1.66
C MET A 111 0.65 15.64 2.51
N LEU A 112 -0.42 15.01 2.06
CA LEU A 112 -1.04 13.90 2.75
C LEU A 112 -0.39 12.56 2.35
N ILE A 113 -0.05 11.72 3.33
CA ILE A 113 0.44 10.35 3.11
C ILE A 113 -0.60 9.38 3.66
N ILE A 114 -1.21 8.60 2.75
CA ILE A 114 -2.28 7.67 3.05
C ILE A 114 -1.76 6.26 2.80
N GLY A 115 -1.59 5.46 3.84
CA GLY A 115 -1.16 4.06 3.69
C GLY A 115 -2.32 3.16 3.28
N GLU A 116 -2.06 2.23 2.38
CA GLU A 116 -2.92 1.07 2.23
C GLU A 116 -2.40 -0.05 3.12
N ILE A 117 -3.24 -0.50 4.04
CA ILE A 117 -3.00 -1.61 4.94
C ILE A 117 -4.34 -2.21 5.34
N TRP A 118 -4.44 -3.55 5.29
CA TRP A 118 -5.72 -4.23 5.50
C TRP A 118 -5.98 -4.63 6.96
N HIS A 119 -5.01 -4.41 7.82
CA HIS A 119 -5.07 -4.73 9.24
C HIS A 119 -4.79 -3.51 10.13
N TYR A 120 -4.42 -3.71 11.38
CA TYR A 120 -4.09 -2.65 12.32
C TYR A 120 -2.84 -1.88 11.87
N ALA A 121 -2.97 -0.56 11.75
CA ALA A 121 -1.95 0.34 11.21
C ALA A 121 -1.23 1.20 12.26
N GLY A 122 -1.43 0.92 13.56
CA GLY A 122 -0.96 1.83 14.62
C GLY A 122 0.52 2.16 14.55
N ASP A 123 1.34 1.18 14.23
CA ASP A 123 2.80 1.32 14.16
C ASP A 123 3.27 2.31 13.07
N PHE A 124 2.47 2.49 12.02
CA PHE A 124 2.73 3.46 10.94
C PHE A 124 2.15 4.86 11.20
N LEU A 125 1.34 5.02 12.26
CA LEU A 125 0.59 6.24 12.57
C LEU A 125 1.13 6.99 13.80
N GLU A 126 2.38 6.78 14.15
CA GLU A 126 3.05 7.45 15.28
C GLU A 126 3.42 8.92 14.98
N GLY A 127 3.24 9.36 13.73
CA GLY A 127 3.42 10.76 13.31
C GLY A 127 4.67 11.04 12.49
N ASP A 128 5.53 10.06 12.28
CA ASP A 128 6.78 10.15 11.53
C ASP A 128 6.79 9.37 10.21
N GLU A 129 5.67 8.68 9.88
CA GLU A 129 5.49 7.90 8.65
C GLU A 129 4.24 8.36 7.89
N TRP A 130 3.10 7.71 8.08
CA TRP A 130 1.86 8.09 7.40
C TRP A 130 1.03 9.08 8.22
N ASP A 131 0.21 9.88 7.52
CA ASP A 131 -0.75 10.76 8.19
C ASP A 131 -2.06 10.03 8.49
N THR A 132 -2.43 9.08 7.63
CA THR A 132 -3.66 8.30 7.75
C THR A 132 -3.59 7.04 6.90
N VAL A 133 -4.63 6.22 6.94
CA VAL A 133 -4.76 4.98 6.17
C VAL A 133 -6.16 4.81 5.59
N MET A 134 -6.26 3.97 4.56
CA MET A 134 -7.52 3.35 4.16
C MET A 134 -7.99 2.42 5.29
N ASN A 135 -9.16 2.71 5.88
CA ASN A 135 -9.62 2.03 7.09
C ASN A 135 -10.30 0.68 6.78
N TYR A 136 -9.53 -0.30 6.35
CA TYR A 136 -10.04 -1.66 6.10
C TYR A 136 -10.60 -2.35 7.35
N PRO A 137 -10.09 -2.14 8.58
CA PRO A 137 -10.78 -2.63 9.78
C PRO A 137 -12.21 -2.10 9.93
N PHE A 138 -12.49 -0.85 9.53
CA PHE A 138 -13.86 -0.34 9.48
C PHE A 138 -14.68 -1.07 8.40
N TYR A 139 -14.13 -1.22 7.18
CA TYR A 139 -14.74 -1.95 6.07
C TYR A 139 -15.18 -3.36 6.51
N LEU A 140 -14.28 -4.14 7.11
CA LEU A 140 -14.58 -5.50 7.56
C LEU A 140 -15.72 -5.52 8.59
N ASN A 141 -15.73 -4.59 9.55
CA ASN A 141 -16.82 -4.47 10.52
C ASN A 141 -18.16 -4.09 9.85
N MET A 142 -18.13 -3.26 8.81
CA MET A 142 -19.34 -2.91 8.04
C MET A 142 -19.89 -4.12 7.27
N ILE A 143 -19.02 -4.92 6.66
CA ILE A 143 -19.43 -6.16 5.99
C ILE A 143 -20.03 -7.14 7.00
N ASP A 144 -19.38 -7.35 8.14
CA ASP A 144 -19.86 -8.26 9.18
C ASP A 144 -21.22 -7.83 9.75
N LEU A 145 -21.46 -6.52 9.87
CA LEU A 145 -22.75 -6.01 10.38
C LEU A 145 -23.86 -6.07 9.34
N LEU A 146 -23.61 -5.60 8.11
CA LEU A 146 -24.68 -5.29 7.15
C LEU A 146 -24.86 -6.35 6.06
N ALA A 147 -23.75 -6.90 5.55
CA ALA A 147 -23.82 -7.91 4.49
C ALA A 147 -23.98 -9.32 5.06
N ASP A 148 -23.05 -9.71 5.91
CA ASP A 148 -22.96 -11.07 6.45
C ASP A 148 -23.80 -11.29 7.70
N THR A 149 -24.18 -10.21 8.39
CA THR A 149 -24.95 -10.24 9.66
C THR A 149 -24.29 -11.12 10.75
N ARG A 150 -22.96 -11.14 10.79
CA ARG A 150 -22.16 -11.93 11.75
C ARG A 150 -22.08 -11.26 13.12
N ILE A 151 -22.22 -9.93 13.17
CA ILE A 151 -22.18 -9.15 14.40
C ILE A 151 -23.44 -8.28 14.52
N ASN A 152 -23.79 -7.91 15.74
CA ASN A 152 -24.84 -6.96 16.02
C ASN A 152 -24.29 -5.53 16.22
N VAL A 153 -25.19 -4.53 16.34
CA VAL A 153 -24.82 -3.12 16.50
C VAL A 153 -23.93 -2.89 17.73
N SER A 154 -24.22 -3.57 18.84
CA SER A 154 -23.40 -3.41 20.06
C SER A 154 -22.00 -3.91 19.87
N GLN A 155 -21.80 -5.03 19.20
CA GLN A 155 -20.48 -5.57 18.85
C GLN A 155 -19.75 -4.65 17.86
N PHE A 156 -20.46 -4.12 16.87
CA PHE A 156 -19.89 -3.15 15.93
C PHE A 156 -19.35 -1.91 16.66
N VAL A 157 -20.14 -1.31 17.54
CA VAL A 157 -19.73 -0.14 18.34
C VAL A 157 -18.53 -0.48 19.23
N GLN A 158 -18.52 -1.68 19.84
CA GLN A 158 -17.40 -2.15 20.66
C GLN A 158 -16.11 -2.30 19.82
N ASN A 159 -16.20 -2.90 18.64
CA ASN A 159 -15.05 -3.06 17.73
C ASN A 159 -14.48 -1.71 17.29
N LEU A 160 -15.33 -0.75 16.95
CA LEU A 160 -14.88 0.61 16.60
C LEU A 160 -14.26 1.33 17.82
N GLY A 161 -14.84 1.14 19.01
CA GLY A 161 -14.27 1.66 20.25
C GLY A 161 -12.88 1.11 20.54
N TYR A 162 -12.70 -0.18 20.33
CA TYR A 162 -11.40 -0.85 20.46
C TYR A 162 -10.38 -0.31 19.46
N LEU A 163 -10.75 -0.19 18.19
CA LEU A 163 -9.91 0.39 17.15
C LEU A 163 -9.49 1.83 17.51
N LYS A 164 -10.45 2.66 17.88
CA LYS A 164 -10.24 4.04 18.30
C LYS A 164 -9.30 4.14 19.50
N GLY A 165 -9.46 3.27 20.50
CA GLY A 165 -8.66 3.27 21.72
C GLY A 165 -7.19 2.92 21.52
N ARG A 166 -6.85 2.23 20.43
CA ARG A 166 -5.50 1.79 20.09
C ARG A 166 -4.76 2.71 19.13
N LEU A 167 -5.47 3.60 18.44
CA LEU A 167 -4.88 4.50 17.44
C LEU A 167 -4.55 5.86 18.05
N ASN A 168 -3.58 6.53 17.46
CA ASN A 168 -3.26 7.90 17.80
C ASN A 168 -4.51 8.79 17.62
N LYS A 169 -4.84 9.57 18.66
CA LYS A 169 -6.03 10.43 18.67
C LYS A 169 -6.08 11.45 17.52
N LYS A 170 -4.90 11.84 17.00
CA LYS A 170 -4.80 12.77 15.87
C LYS A 170 -5.08 12.11 14.53
N CYS A 171 -4.74 10.82 14.39
CA CYS A 171 -4.88 10.08 13.13
C CYS A 171 -6.29 9.48 12.95
N TYR A 172 -6.93 9.04 14.05
CA TYR A 172 -8.23 8.40 13.97
C TYR A 172 -9.31 9.21 13.22
N PRO A 173 -9.48 10.54 13.45
CA PRO A 173 -10.44 11.33 12.70
C PRO A 173 -10.13 11.51 11.21
N LEU A 174 -8.88 11.23 10.80
CA LEU A 174 -8.40 11.37 9.41
C LEU A 174 -8.52 10.07 8.62
N MET A 175 -8.89 8.96 9.27
CA MET A 175 -8.95 7.65 8.61
C MET A 175 -9.99 7.64 7.48
N TRP A 176 -9.61 7.09 6.35
CA TRP A 176 -10.49 6.97 5.18
C TRP A 176 -11.39 5.75 5.33
N ASN A 177 -12.56 5.96 5.88
CA ASN A 177 -13.59 4.94 6.00
C ASN A 177 -14.10 4.57 4.60
N LEU A 178 -14.11 3.29 4.29
CA LEU A 178 -14.59 2.74 3.03
C LEU A 178 -15.57 1.59 3.29
N ILE A 179 -16.43 1.34 2.34
CA ILE A 179 -17.36 0.18 2.33
C ILE A 179 -17.08 -0.77 1.18
N ASP A 180 -16.31 -0.33 0.19
CA ASP A 180 -15.66 -1.15 -0.83
C ASP A 180 -14.49 -0.38 -1.47
N SER A 181 -13.70 -1.05 -2.31
CA SER A 181 -12.62 -0.46 -3.09
C SER A 181 -12.49 -1.19 -4.43
N HIS A 182 -11.50 -0.79 -5.25
CA HIS A 182 -11.18 -1.52 -6.49
C HIS A 182 -10.60 -2.93 -6.24
N ASP A 183 -10.12 -3.21 -5.01
CA ASP A 183 -9.55 -4.50 -4.60
C ASP A 183 -10.56 -5.40 -3.88
N THR A 184 -11.80 -4.94 -3.70
CA THR A 184 -12.85 -5.68 -2.98
C THR A 184 -14.09 -5.88 -3.84
N ALA A 185 -14.91 -6.87 -3.48
CA ALA A 185 -16.23 -6.99 -4.07
C ALA A 185 -17.07 -5.74 -3.73
N ARG A 186 -17.92 -5.32 -4.66
CA ARG A 186 -18.83 -4.20 -4.42
C ARG A 186 -19.80 -4.50 -3.29
N PHE A 187 -20.02 -3.54 -2.42
CA PHE A 187 -20.86 -3.70 -1.24
C PHE A 187 -22.27 -4.19 -1.58
N LEU A 188 -22.88 -3.65 -2.65
CA LEU A 188 -24.17 -4.12 -3.13
C LEU A 188 -24.16 -5.62 -3.46
N HIS A 189 -23.12 -6.10 -4.12
CA HIS A 189 -22.97 -7.52 -4.45
C HIS A 189 -22.87 -8.37 -3.18
N LEU A 190 -22.11 -7.93 -2.18
CA LEU A 190 -22.00 -8.61 -0.88
C LEU A 190 -23.34 -8.66 -0.12
N CYS A 191 -24.22 -7.67 -0.36
CA CYS A 191 -25.58 -7.66 0.16
C CYS A 191 -26.58 -8.51 -0.68
N ASN A 192 -26.09 -9.38 -1.58
CA ASN A 192 -26.93 -10.15 -2.51
C ASN A 192 -27.86 -9.25 -3.35
N ASP A 193 -27.34 -8.14 -3.82
CA ASP A 193 -28.06 -7.10 -4.58
C ASP A 193 -29.32 -6.55 -3.87
N ASN A 194 -29.40 -6.74 -2.56
CA ASN A 194 -30.50 -6.22 -1.75
C ASN A 194 -30.28 -4.76 -1.39
N LYS A 195 -30.84 -3.85 -2.19
CA LYS A 195 -30.72 -2.39 -1.99
C LYS A 195 -31.21 -1.90 -0.61
N LYS A 196 -32.10 -2.65 0.07
CA LYS A 196 -32.57 -2.27 1.42
C LYS A 196 -31.50 -2.41 2.49
N LYS A 197 -30.47 -3.21 2.26
CA LYS A 197 -29.33 -3.33 3.18
C LYS A 197 -28.31 -2.19 3.06
N GLN A 198 -28.45 -1.34 2.04
CA GLN A 198 -27.54 -0.19 1.81
C GLN A 198 -27.99 1.09 2.52
N HIS A 199 -29.24 1.16 2.95
CA HIS A 199 -29.86 2.31 3.65
C HIS A 199 -30.03 2.01 5.14
#